data_54f8b6dc99fc215a7bc985a15fd54a22
#
_entry.id   54f8b6dc99fc215a7bc985a15fd54a22
#
_cell.length_a   1.000
_cell.length_b   1.000
_cell.length_c   1.000
_cell.angle_alpha   90.00
_cell.angle_beta   90.00
_cell.angle_gamma   90.00
#
_symmetry.space_group_name_H-M   'P 1'
#
loop_
_entity.id
_entity.type
_entity.pdbx_description
1 polymer ?
#
loop_
_entity_poly.entity_id
_entity_poly.type
_entity_poly.pdbx_seq_one_letter_code
_entity_poly.pdbx_strand_id
1 'polypeptide(L)'
;STLAGPATDWPVLSLPSDMTVAGTAEDAREAWATSGMGWFEATRRRPGQMRLLRNLLGCHFSPMLARTLVELLPLDYADAQADEWLRQMLMRALAGVNQGVGLTLGEDRTLFDAGGVFALIGPTGVGKTTSIAKIAAHHVLRHGPRSLALITADVYRIGAQEQLRAFGRMLGVPVQVAQDREVLQRLLKEHEGCRLVLIDTAGIGQRDDRVGQLTSALEVSQVRRVLVMNAAAQPGSLEEVLGAFGARDTAGVLLSKVDEAVGLGACLDALVRHRLPLLGYADGQRVPEDYHAVNFGRLVEMALDRQTVTRFPALSMTDNELRNLFEGSHV
;
A
#
# COMPACT_ATOMS: atom_id res chain seq x y z
N SER A 1 -7.42 -7.90 -31.14
CA SER A 1 -7.54 -6.81 -30.14
C SER A 1 -6.20 -6.67 -29.46
N THR A 2 -5.42 -5.75 -29.95
CA THR A 2 -4.09 -5.37 -29.49
C THR A 2 -4.22 -4.77 -28.07
N LEU A 3 -3.68 -5.44 -27.08
CA LEU A 3 -3.45 -4.85 -25.76
C LEU A 3 -2.35 -3.80 -25.90
N ALA A 4 -2.75 -2.55 -26.05
CA ALA A 4 -1.85 -1.40 -25.91
C ALA A 4 -1.37 -1.40 -24.45
N GLY A 5 -0.07 -1.60 -24.23
CA GLY A 5 0.56 -1.47 -22.93
C GLY A 5 0.32 -0.05 -22.40
N PRO A 6 0.14 0.11 -21.09
CA PRO A 6 -0.03 1.43 -20.50
C PRO A 6 1.21 2.27 -20.76
N ALA A 7 0.99 3.45 -21.33
CA ALA A 7 2.02 4.44 -21.56
C ALA A 7 2.80 4.70 -20.27
N THR A 8 4.11 4.75 -20.38
CA THR A 8 5.11 4.98 -19.32
C THR A 8 5.09 6.44 -18.83
N ASP A 9 3.92 6.94 -18.47
CA ASP A 9 3.77 8.24 -17.81
C ASP A 9 3.81 8.03 -16.30
N TRP A 10 5.03 7.87 -15.77
CA TRP A 10 5.30 7.80 -14.33
C TRP A 10 5.84 9.16 -13.83
N PRO A 11 4.98 10.18 -13.62
CA PRO A 11 5.43 11.50 -13.19
C PRO A 11 6.04 11.48 -11.76
N VAL A 12 5.83 10.37 -11.03
CA VAL A 12 6.32 10.21 -9.65
C VAL A 12 7.79 9.74 -9.59
N LEU A 13 8.30 9.14 -10.67
CA LEU A 13 9.70 8.67 -10.77
C LEU A 13 10.57 9.59 -11.63
N SER A 14 10.13 10.80 -11.98
CA SER A 14 11.01 11.79 -12.57
C SER A 14 12.14 12.13 -11.59
N LEU A 15 13.37 12.14 -12.10
CA LEU A 15 14.53 12.57 -11.31
C LEU A 15 14.30 14.00 -10.81
N PRO A 16 14.58 14.28 -9.52
CA PRO A 16 14.50 15.65 -9.02
C PRO A 16 15.47 16.55 -9.76
N SER A 17 15.08 17.79 -9.98
CA SER A 17 15.89 18.81 -10.65
C SER A 17 17.18 19.16 -9.90
N ASP A 18 17.32 18.74 -8.65
CA ASP A 18 18.50 18.93 -7.80
C ASP A 18 19.51 17.76 -7.85
N MET A 19 19.12 16.63 -8.48
CA MET A 19 20.04 15.55 -8.82
C MET A 19 20.49 15.70 -10.28
N THR A 20 21.37 16.68 -10.54
CA THR A 20 22.10 16.77 -11.80
C THR A 20 23.04 15.59 -11.93
N VAL A 21 22.57 14.57 -12.62
CA VAL A 21 23.37 13.40 -13.02
C VAL A 21 24.05 13.74 -14.33
N ALA A 22 25.35 13.57 -14.37
CA ALA A 22 26.08 13.52 -15.64
C ALA A 22 25.62 12.25 -16.40
N GLY A 23 24.77 12.44 -17.41
CA GLY A 23 24.12 11.36 -18.16
C GLY A 23 22.64 11.21 -17.76
N THR A 24 21.75 11.63 -18.63
CA THR A 24 20.30 11.54 -18.38
C THR A 24 19.82 10.09 -18.57
N ALA A 25 18.67 9.74 -17.98
CA ALA A 25 17.99 8.46 -18.26
C ALA A 25 17.72 8.28 -19.78
N GLU A 26 17.62 9.39 -20.53
CA GLU A 26 17.54 9.41 -21.99
C GLU A 26 18.85 8.95 -22.63
N ASP A 27 20.00 9.43 -22.15
CA ASP A 27 21.31 9.00 -22.65
C ASP A 27 21.55 7.50 -22.44
N ALA A 28 21.07 6.97 -21.31
CA ALA A 28 21.13 5.53 -21.05
C ALA A 28 20.19 4.74 -21.99
N ARG A 29 18.97 5.23 -22.24
CA ARG A 29 18.02 4.61 -23.18
C ARG A 29 18.52 4.67 -24.64
N GLU A 30 19.10 5.78 -25.07
CA GLU A 30 19.71 5.92 -26.39
C GLU A 30 20.92 5.01 -26.56
N ALA A 31 21.76 4.87 -25.53
CA ALA A 31 22.90 3.95 -25.55
C ALA A 31 22.47 2.47 -25.66
N TRP A 32 21.31 2.11 -25.12
CA TRP A 32 20.75 0.76 -25.29
C TRP A 32 20.13 0.55 -26.66
N ALA A 33 19.37 1.54 -27.16
CA ALA A 33 18.74 1.48 -28.47
C ALA A 33 19.76 1.38 -29.62
N THR A 34 20.93 2.01 -29.48
CA THR A 34 22.01 2.02 -30.49
C THR A 34 22.93 0.82 -30.42
N SER A 35 22.98 0.08 -29.30
CA SER A 35 23.92 -1.04 -29.10
C SER A 35 23.52 -2.35 -29.80
N GLY A 36 22.26 -2.49 -30.26
CA GLY A 36 21.73 -3.73 -30.83
C GLY A 36 21.69 -4.91 -29.86
N MET A 37 22.03 -4.69 -28.58
CA MET A 37 21.96 -5.69 -27.50
C MET A 37 20.63 -5.59 -26.77
N GLY A 38 20.06 -6.75 -26.35
CA GLY A 38 18.91 -6.79 -25.46
C GLY A 38 19.20 -6.06 -24.14
N TRP A 39 18.14 -5.48 -23.54
CA TRP A 39 18.25 -4.77 -22.26
C TRP A 39 18.95 -5.58 -21.15
N PHE A 40 18.62 -6.86 -21.05
CA PHE A 40 19.19 -7.75 -20.03
C PHE A 40 20.70 -7.93 -20.22
N GLU A 41 21.17 -8.14 -21.47
CA GLU A 41 22.60 -8.30 -21.77
C GLU A 41 23.40 -7.03 -21.46
N ALA A 42 22.82 -5.86 -21.72
CA ALA A 42 23.44 -4.58 -21.35
C ALA A 42 23.54 -4.42 -19.83
N THR A 43 22.47 -4.77 -19.11
CA THR A 43 22.41 -4.72 -17.64
C THR A 43 23.37 -5.75 -17.02
N ARG A 44 23.48 -6.95 -17.58
CA ARG A 44 24.39 -8.01 -17.11
C ARG A 44 25.86 -7.59 -17.10
N ARG A 45 26.25 -6.72 -18.00
CA ARG A 45 27.62 -6.16 -18.07
C ARG A 45 27.92 -5.13 -17.00
N ARG A 46 26.92 -4.74 -16.20
CA ARG A 46 27.00 -3.73 -15.14
C ARG A 46 26.68 -4.37 -13.78
N PRO A 47 27.71 -4.82 -13.03
CA PRO A 47 27.49 -5.59 -11.80
C PRO A 47 26.57 -4.92 -10.78
N GLY A 48 26.68 -3.60 -10.61
CA GLY A 48 25.85 -2.83 -9.68
C GLY A 48 24.36 -2.83 -10.06
N GLN A 49 24.06 -2.64 -11.36
CA GLN A 49 22.66 -2.70 -11.85
C GLN A 49 22.09 -4.11 -11.71
N MET A 50 22.88 -5.12 -12.04
CA MET A 50 22.47 -6.52 -11.92
C MET A 50 22.22 -6.93 -10.47
N ARG A 51 23.07 -6.47 -9.55
CA ARG A 51 22.90 -6.66 -8.12
C ARG A 51 21.59 -6.02 -7.63
N LEU A 52 21.33 -4.77 -8.05
CA LEU A 52 20.12 -4.04 -7.69
C LEU A 52 18.85 -4.75 -8.20
N LEU A 53 18.87 -5.18 -9.47
CA LEU A 53 17.78 -5.94 -10.08
C LEU A 53 17.43 -7.19 -9.27
N ARG A 54 18.45 -8.01 -8.93
CA ARG A 54 18.23 -9.22 -8.14
C ARG A 54 17.71 -8.92 -6.75
N ASN A 55 18.20 -7.86 -6.10
CA ASN A 55 17.74 -7.44 -4.79
C ASN A 55 16.25 -7.05 -4.84
N LEU A 56 15.84 -6.23 -5.81
CA LEU A 56 14.45 -5.79 -5.95
C LEU A 56 13.50 -6.96 -6.20
N LEU A 57 13.85 -7.86 -7.13
CA LEU A 57 13.04 -9.04 -7.41
C LEU A 57 12.98 -10.00 -6.21
N GLY A 58 14.10 -10.18 -5.51
CA GLY A 58 14.16 -10.98 -4.28
C GLY A 58 13.33 -10.39 -3.13
N CYS A 59 13.18 -9.07 -3.11
CA CYS A 59 12.28 -8.36 -2.20
C CYS A 59 10.82 -8.28 -2.70
N HIS A 60 10.46 -9.02 -3.74
CA HIS A 60 9.13 -9.10 -4.33
C HIS A 60 8.61 -7.82 -5.00
N PHE A 61 9.49 -6.91 -5.41
CA PHE A 61 9.09 -5.85 -6.34
C PHE A 61 8.79 -6.45 -7.72
N SER A 62 7.83 -5.84 -8.44
CA SER A 62 7.48 -6.30 -9.79
C SER A 62 8.65 -6.12 -10.77
N PRO A 63 8.76 -6.98 -11.79
CA PRO A 63 9.78 -6.83 -12.83
C PRO A 63 9.74 -5.46 -13.50
N MET A 64 8.54 -4.90 -13.66
CA MET A 64 8.35 -3.59 -14.27
C MET A 64 8.96 -2.46 -13.43
N LEU A 65 8.66 -2.39 -12.13
CA LEU A 65 9.22 -1.36 -11.26
C LEU A 65 10.73 -1.58 -11.06
N ALA A 66 11.16 -2.84 -10.87
CA ALA A 66 12.57 -3.17 -10.73
C ALA A 66 13.39 -2.72 -11.95
N ARG A 67 12.89 -3.00 -13.16
CA ARG A 67 13.49 -2.54 -14.41
C ARG A 67 13.60 -1.02 -14.47
N THR A 68 12.49 -0.31 -14.20
CA THR A 68 12.46 1.16 -14.22
C THR A 68 13.49 1.75 -13.25
N LEU A 69 13.60 1.24 -12.03
CA LEU A 69 14.58 1.71 -11.05
C LEU A 69 16.01 1.43 -11.48
N VAL A 70 16.29 0.27 -12.07
CA VAL A 70 17.61 -0.08 -12.61
C VAL A 70 17.99 0.80 -13.79
N GLU A 71 17.04 1.15 -14.67
CA GLU A 71 17.26 2.06 -15.79
C GLU A 71 17.57 3.50 -15.36
N LEU A 72 17.01 3.93 -14.24
CA LEU A 72 17.23 5.27 -13.67
C LEU A 72 18.51 5.36 -12.81
N LEU A 73 19.15 4.24 -12.47
CA LEU A 73 20.35 4.24 -11.62
C LEU A 73 21.53 4.92 -12.34
N PRO A 74 22.17 5.95 -11.75
CA PRO A 74 23.37 6.54 -12.28
C PRO A 74 24.50 5.51 -12.46
N LEU A 75 25.19 5.59 -13.60
CA LEU A 75 26.14 4.55 -14.03
C LEU A 75 27.45 4.52 -13.23
N ASP A 76 27.77 5.63 -12.60
CA ASP A 76 29.01 5.87 -11.84
C ASP A 76 28.87 5.56 -10.33
N TYR A 77 27.67 5.17 -9.89
CA TYR A 77 27.45 4.90 -8.47
C TYR A 77 28.09 3.58 -8.04
N ALA A 78 28.90 3.68 -6.97
CA ALA A 78 29.34 2.51 -6.22
C ALA A 78 28.16 1.84 -5.48
N ASP A 79 28.33 0.60 -5.06
CA ASP A 79 27.29 -0.21 -4.46
C ASP A 79 26.55 0.47 -3.29
N ALA A 80 27.26 1.13 -2.38
CA ALA A 80 26.65 1.83 -1.25
C ALA A 80 25.85 3.06 -1.70
N GLN A 81 26.32 3.78 -2.72
CA GLN A 81 25.61 4.93 -3.29
C GLN A 81 24.34 4.48 -4.02
N ALA A 82 24.40 3.36 -4.73
CA ALA A 82 23.26 2.77 -5.41
C ALA A 82 22.18 2.32 -4.42
N ASP A 83 22.54 1.72 -3.28
CA ASP A 83 21.61 1.32 -2.24
C ASP A 83 20.93 2.52 -1.57
N GLU A 84 21.69 3.58 -1.29
CA GLU A 84 21.12 4.82 -0.71
C GLU A 84 20.20 5.54 -1.73
N TRP A 85 20.66 5.64 -2.99
CA TRP A 85 19.85 6.20 -4.06
C TRP A 85 18.52 5.45 -4.21
N LEU A 86 18.54 4.11 -4.19
CA LEU A 86 17.32 3.30 -4.26
C LEU A 86 16.35 3.60 -3.13
N ARG A 87 16.86 3.68 -1.88
CA ARG A 87 16.04 4.04 -0.72
C ARG A 87 15.36 5.40 -0.93
N GLN A 88 16.12 6.39 -1.34
CA GLN A 88 15.60 7.74 -1.57
C GLN A 88 14.56 7.77 -2.70
N MET A 89 14.80 7.04 -3.80
CA MET A 89 13.85 6.96 -4.91
C MET A 89 12.52 6.34 -4.50
N LEU A 90 12.54 5.23 -3.76
CA LEU A 90 11.34 4.60 -3.24
C LEU A 90 10.59 5.50 -2.25
N MET A 91 11.32 6.13 -1.33
CA MET A 91 10.71 7.08 -0.38
C MET A 91 10.04 8.25 -1.08
N ARG A 92 10.68 8.83 -2.10
CA ARG A 92 10.12 9.94 -2.89
C ARG A 92 8.91 9.50 -3.70
N ALA A 93 8.96 8.33 -4.32
CA ALA A 93 7.82 7.78 -5.06
C ALA A 93 6.59 7.61 -4.15
N LEU A 94 6.77 7.02 -2.97
CA LEU A 94 5.70 6.85 -1.98
C LEU A 94 5.21 8.20 -1.42
N ALA A 95 6.12 9.12 -1.11
CA ALA A 95 5.78 10.45 -0.66
C ALA A 95 4.99 11.23 -1.71
N GLY A 96 5.39 11.14 -2.98
CA GLY A 96 4.68 11.77 -4.09
C GLY A 96 3.24 11.26 -4.24
N VAL A 97 3.02 9.97 -4.06
CA VAL A 97 1.66 9.40 -4.04
C VAL A 97 0.83 9.95 -2.89
N ASN A 98 1.44 10.22 -1.74
CA ASN A 98 0.74 10.73 -0.55
C ASN A 98 0.48 12.24 -0.56
N GLN A 99 1.11 13.03 -1.43
CA GLN A 99 0.93 14.49 -1.47
C GLN A 99 -0.54 14.92 -1.65
N GLY A 100 -1.32 14.13 -2.39
CA GLY A 100 -2.74 14.42 -2.64
C GLY A 100 -3.68 14.26 -1.43
N VAL A 101 -3.20 13.69 -0.31
CA VAL A 101 -4.06 13.36 0.86
C VAL A 101 -3.90 14.37 2.00
N GLY A 102 -3.04 15.39 1.83
CA GLY A 102 -2.81 16.42 2.85
C GLY A 102 -2.10 15.92 4.11
N LEU A 103 -1.43 14.77 4.03
CA LEU A 103 -0.61 14.25 5.12
C LEU A 103 0.80 14.84 5.00
N THR A 104 1.19 15.65 5.97
CA THR A 104 2.56 16.15 6.08
C THR A 104 3.45 15.02 6.60
N LEU A 105 4.47 14.66 5.82
CA LEU A 105 5.45 13.64 6.23
C LEU A 105 6.23 14.10 7.47
N GLY A 106 6.36 13.23 8.45
CA GLY A 106 7.18 13.47 9.65
C GLY A 106 6.42 13.85 10.90
N GLU A 107 5.10 13.99 10.85
CA GLU A 107 4.27 14.14 12.04
C GLU A 107 3.65 12.78 12.41
N ASP A 108 3.54 12.51 13.72
CA ASP A 108 2.78 11.36 14.27
C ASP A 108 1.25 11.52 14.06
N ARG A 109 0.87 11.96 12.86
CA ARG A 109 -0.51 12.23 12.48
C ARG A 109 -0.94 11.35 11.33
N THR A 110 -2.15 10.85 11.43
CA THR A 110 -2.81 10.07 10.40
C THR A 110 -3.95 10.88 9.78
N LEU A 111 -4.47 10.43 8.64
CA LEU A 111 -5.67 11.02 8.03
C LEU A 111 -6.85 11.03 9.00
N PHE A 112 -6.92 10.06 9.92
CA PHE A 112 -7.99 9.95 10.92
C PHE A 112 -7.92 11.05 11.99
N ASP A 113 -6.75 11.63 12.24
CA ASP A 113 -6.60 12.76 13.19
C ASP A 113 -7.26 14.04 12.66
N ALA A 114 -7.36 14.21 11.35
CA ALA A 114 -8.10 15.30 10.75
C ALA A 114 -9.62 15.16 10.95
N GLY A 115 -10.08 13.96 11.28
CA GLY A 115 -11.49 13.66 11.44
C GLY A 115 -12.20 13.35 10.12
N GLY A 116 -13.50 13.08 10.23
CA GLY A 116 -14.36 12.73 9.11
C GLY A 116 -15.01 11.36 9.25
N VAL A 117 -15.61 10.86 8.18
CA VAL A 117 -16.32 9.59 8.14
C VAL A 117 -15.54 8.60 7.28
N PHE A 118 -15.13 7.48 7.87
CA PHE A 118 -14.35 6.47 7.18
C PHE A 118 -14.98 5.08 7.30
N ALA A 119 -15.12 4.39 6.17
CA ALA A 119 -15.51 3.00 6.12
C ALA A 119 -14.30 2.12 5.74
N LEU A 120 -13.93 1.17 6.60
CA LEU A 120 -12.87 0.22 6.30
C LEU A 120 -13.44 -0.94 5.48
N ILE A 121 -12.92 -1.11 4.26
CA ILE A 121 -13.31 -2.17 3.33
C ILE A 121 -12.13 -3.12 3.07
N GLY A 122 -12.41 -4.31 2.55
CA GLY A 122 -11.38 -5.28 2.21
C GLY A 122 -11.79 -6.73 2.51
N PRO A 123 -10.93 -7.70 2.19
CA PRO A 123 -11.22 -9.13 2.31
C PRO A 123 -11.56 -9.59 3.73
N THR A 124 -12.10 -10.80 3.82
CA THR A 124 -12.30 -11.48 5.10
C THR A 124 -10.95 -11.74 5.79
N GLY A 125 -10.88 -11.51 7.10
CA GLY A 125 -9.69 -11.81 7.89
C GLY A 125 -8.51 -10.84 7.70
N VAL A 126 -8.70 -9.75 6.93
CA VAL A 126 -7.64 -8.76 6.69
C VAL A 126 -7.37 -7.84 7.90
N GLY A 127 -8.20 -7.89 8.94
CA GLY A 127 -7.98 -7.11 10.17
C GLY A 127 -8.74 -5.76 10.23
N LYS A 128 -9.85 -5.58 9.48
CA LYS A 128 -10.64 -4.33 9.49
C LYS A 128 -11.09 -3.92 10.89
N THR A 129 -11.80 -4.80 11.58
CA THR A 129 -12.32 -4.56 12.94
C THR A 129 -11.19 -4.24 13.93
N THR A 130 -10.06 -4.95 13.85
CA THR A 130 -8.88 -4.69 14.68
C THR A 130 -8.25 -3.34 14.35
N SER A 131 -8.17 -2.98 13.08
CA SER A 131 -7.66 -1.67 12.64
C SER A 131 -8.56 -0.54 13.13
N ILE A 132 -9.89 -0.71 13.05
CA ILE A 132 -10.85 0.25 13.62
C ILE A 132 -10.61 0.40 15.13
N ALA A 133 -10.45 -0.68 15.86
CA ALA A 133 -10.21 -0.63 17.30
C ALA A 133 -8.94 0.15 17.64
N LYS A 134 -7.86 -0.03 16.87
CA LYS A 134 -6.59 0.70 17.04
C LYS A 134 -6.74 2.19 16.75
N ILE A 135 -7.35 2.54 15.62
CA ILE A 135 -7.61 3.94 15.22
C ILE A 135 -8.52 4.60 16.26
N ALA A 136 -9.60 3.91 16.69
CA ALA A 136 -10.52 4.39 17.69
C ALA A 136 -9.83 4.67 19.03
N ALA A 137 -8.97 3.76 19.48
CA ALA A 137 -8.23 3.93 20.74
C ALA A 137 -7.28 5.13 20.68
N HIS A 138 -6.50 5.28 19.58
CA HIS A 138 -5.67 6.47 19.37
C HIS A 138 -6.50 7.76 19.39
N HIS A 139 -7.65 7.75 18.73
CA HIS A 139 -8.52 8.92 18.69
C HIS A 139 -9.09 9.27 20.07
N VAL A 140 -9.57 8.27 20.83
CA VAL A 140 -10.12 8.46 22.17
C VAL A 140 -9.07 9.01 23.14
N LEU A 141 -7.83 8.50 23.05
CA LEU A 141 -6.72 9.00 23.89
C LEU A 141 -6.41 10.48 23.63
N ARG A 142 -6.58 10.96 22.39
CA ARG A 142 -6.28 12.34 22.02
C ARG A 142 -7.47 13.29 22.18
N HIS A 143 -8.68 12.83 21.91
CA HIS A 143 -9.85 13.70 21.75
C HIS A 143 -11.02 13.31 22.65
N GLY A 144 -10.91 12.22 23.39
CA GLY A 144 -11.95 11.69 24.26
C GLY A 144 -13.06 10.92 23.52
N PRO A 145 -13.82 10.08 24.25
CA PRO A 145 -14.79 9.16 23.65
C PRO A 145 -16.00 9.85 23.00
N ARG A 146 -16.37 11.05 23.45
CA ARG A 146 -17.54 11.78 22.90
C ARG A 146 -17.31 12.32 21.48
N SER A 147 -16.07 12.36 21.03
CA SER A 147 -15.70 12.86 19.70
C SER A 147 -15.67 11.76 18.64
N LEU A 148 -15.94 10.50 19.03
CA LEU A 148 -15.90 9.31 18.19
C LEU A 148 -17.26 8.63 18.12
N ALA A 149 -17.66 8.21 16.91
CA ALA A 149 -18.75 7.28 16.71
C ALA A 149 -18.25 5.99 16.06
N LEU A 150 -18.76 4.84 16.52
CA LEU A 150 -18.49 3.53 15.97
C LEU A 150 -19.76 2.93 15.38
N ILE A 151 -19.71 2.59 14.08
CA ILE A 151 -20.83 1.98 13.36
C ILE A 151 -20.33 0.65 12.77
N THR A 152 -21.15 -0.40 12.87
CA THR A 152 -20.90 -1.63 12.11
C THR A 152 -21.96 -1.82 11.04
N ALA A 153 -21.54 -2.09 9.83
CA ALA A 153 -22.35 -2.54 8.71
C ALA A 153 -22.18 -4.05 8.43
N ASP A 154 -21.44 -4.78 9.29
CA ASP A 154 -21.34 -6.25 9.25
C ASP A 154 -22.55 -6.87 9.96
N VAL A 155 -23.67 -6.95 9.27
CA VAL A 155 -24.92 -7.51 9.82
C VAL A 155 -24.97 -9.05 9.80
N TYR A 156 -24.08 -9.68 9.05
CA TYR A 156 -24.11 -11.12 8.84
C TYR A 156 -23.27 -11.92 9.83
N ARG A 157 -22.22 -11.30 10.40
CA ARG A 157 -21.25 -11.98 11.26
C ARG A 157 -21.39 -11.51 12.71
N ILE A 158 -22.22 -12.23 13.47
CA ILE A 158 -22.49 -11.91 14.90
C ILE A 158 -21.18 -11.78 15.71
N GLY A 159 -20.21 -12.66 15.49
CA GLY A 159 -18.91 -12.59 16.19
C GLY A 159 -18.11 -11.32 15.88
N ALA A 160 -18.19 -10.76 14.66
CA ALA A 160 -17.51 -9.52 14.32
C ALA A 160 -18.13 -8.32 15.05
N GLN A 161 -19.46 -8.27 15.12
CA GLN A 161 -20.18 -7.24 15.89
C GLN A 161 -19.80 -7.28 17.38
N GLU A 162 -19.74 -8.48 17.98
CA GLU A 162 -19.36 -8.65 19.39
C GLU A 162 -17.92 -8.21 19.65
N GLN A 163 -17.01 -8.49 18.73
CA GLN A 163 -15.62 -8.01 18.81
C GLN A 163 -15.58 -6.47 18.83
N LEU A 164 -16.24 -5.79 17.90
CA LEU A 164 -16.26 -4.34 17.88
C LEU A 164 -16.95 -3.76 19.12
N ARG A 165 -18.06 -4.37 19.56
CA ARG A 165 -18.75 -3.97 20.80
C ARG A 165 -17.86 -4.12 22.04
N ALA A 166 -17.04 -5.16 22.09
CA ALA A 166 -16.07 -5.33 23.19
C ALA A 166 -15.06 -4.17 23.24
N PHE A 167 -14.50 -3.80 22.09
CA PHE A 167 -13.62 -2.61 21.99
C PHE A 167 -14.39 -1.32 22.33
N GLY A 168 -15.60 -1.15 21.82
CA GLY A 168 -16.43 0.01 22.12
C GLY A 168 -16.69 0.17 23.64
N ARG A 169 -17.00 -0.92 24.34
CA ARG A 169 -17.16 -0.90 25.80
C ARG A 169 -15.88 -0.47 26.53
N MET A 170 -14.70 -0.99 26.11
CA MET A 170 -13.41 -0.60 26.71
C MET A 170 -13.10 0.89 26.48
N LEU A 171 -13.48 1.43 25.33
CA LEU A 171 -13.23 2.83 24.97
C LEU A 171 -14.32 3.79 25.47
N GLY A 172 -15.41 3.28 26.05
CA GLY A 172 -16.57 4.08 26.45
C GLY A 172 -17.37 4.64 25.26
N VAL A 173 -17.31 4.00 24.08
CA VAL A 173 -17.99 4.40 22.85
C VAL A 173 -19.00 3.31 22.45
N PRO A 174 -20.30 3.63 22.39
CA PRO A 174 -21.30 2.66 21.95
C PRO A 174 -21.15 2.34 20.46
N VAL A 175 -21.39 1.07 20.10
CA VAL A 175 -21.38 0.61 18.72
C VAL A 175 -22.81 0.52 18.20
N GLN A 176 -23.10 1.21 17.12
CA GLN A 176 -24.39 1.19 16.44
C GLN A 176 -24.34 0.29 15.20
N VAL A 177 -25.49 -0.26 14.81
CA VAL A 177 -25.60 -1.19 13.68
C VAL A 177 -26.34 -0.50 12.53
N ALA A 178 -25.70 -0.40 11.38
CA ALA A 178 -26.31 0.02 10.12
C ALA A 178 -26.68 -1.22 9.30
N GLN A 179 -27.96 -1.53 9.21
CA GLN A 179 -28.45 -2.70 8.47
C GLN A 179 -28.52 -2.44 6.97
N ASP A 180 -28.70 -1.20 6.58
CA ASP A 180 -28.82 -0.73 5.21
C ASP A 180 -28.30 0.71 5.06
N ARG A 181 -28.36 1.22 3.82
CA ARG A 181 -27.91 2.57 3.49
C ARG A 181 -28.72 3.66 4.19
N GLU A 182 -30.02 3.47 4.35
CA GLU A 182 -30.92 4.47 4.97
C GLU A 182 -30.62 4.61 6.45
N VAL A 183 -30.45 3.48 7.14
CA VAL A 183 -30.03 3.46 8.54
C VAL A 183 -28.64 4.09 8.69
N LEU A 184 -27.71 3.78 7.79
CA LEU A 184 -26.37 4.41 7.80
C LEU A 184 -26.47 5.93 7.67
N GLN A 185 -27.24 6.44 6.71
CA GLN A 185 -27.42 7.88 6.53
C GLN A 185 -28.02 8.57 7.77
N ARG A 186 -29.02 7.94 8.41
CA ARG A 186 -29.59 8.44 9.65
C ARG A 186 -28.56 8.50 10.78
N LEU A 187 -27.80 7.42 10.98
CA LEU A 187 -26.75 7.38 12.00
C LEU A 187 -25.67 8.44 11.75
N LEU A 188 -25.26 8.64 10.49
CA LEU A 188 -24.30 9.68 10.14
C LEU A 188 -24.82 11.09 10.48
N LYS A 189 -26.12 11.33 10.27
CA LYS A 189 -26.75 12.59 10.65
C LYS A 189 -26.81 12.78 12.17
N GLU A 190 -27.10 11.72 12.93
CA GLU A 190 -27.09 11.73 14.40
C GLU A 190 -25.69 12.04 14.95
N HIS A 191 -24.62 11.69 14.21
CA HIS A 191 -23.23 11.88 14.60
C HIS A 191 -22.49 13.01 13.86
N GLU A 192 -23.21 13.94 13.23
CA GLU A 192 -22.58 15.10 12.56
C GLU A 192 -21.67 15.93 13.49
N GLY A 193 -21.94 15.89 14.80
CA GLY A 193 -21.11 16.54 15.83
C GLY A 193 -19.85 15.76 16.22
N CYS A 194 -19.71 14.51 15.80
CA CYS A 194 -18.51 13.73 16.10
C CYS A 194 -17.36 14.12 15.17
N ARG A 195 -16.16 14.23 15.74
CA ARG A 195 -14.96 14.53 14.95
C ARG A 195 -14.59 13.38 14.02
N LEU A 196 -14.76 12.14 14.48
CA LEU A 196 -14.43 10.94 13.73
C LEU A 196 -15.58 9.93 13.79
N VAL A 197 -15.98 9.41 12.64
CA VAL A 197 -16.90 8.29 12.53
C VAL A 197 -16.19 7.14 11.81
N LEU A 198 -16.13 5.98 12.45
CA LEU A 198 -15.54 4.76 11.90
C LEU A 198 -16.62 3.73 11.62
N ILE A 199 -16.63 3.21 10.40
CA ILE A 199 -17.60 2.21 9.94
C ILE A 199 -16.86 0.90 9.67
N ASP A 200 -17.18 -0.13 10.46
CA ASP A 200 -16.71 -1.50 10.23
C ASP A 200 -17.62 -2.19 9.20
N THR A 201 -17.03 -2.81 8.20
CA THR A 201 -17.79 -3.47 7.15
C THR A 201 -17.56 -4.99 7.15
N ALA A 202 -18.51 -5.72 6.58
CA ALA A 202 -18.35 -7.15 6.36
C ALA A 202 -17.08 -7.46 5.57
N GLY A 203 -16.36 -8.47 5.99
CA GLY A 203 -15.28 -9.04 5.20
C GLY A 203 -15.86 -9.89 4.08
N ILE A 204 -15.62 -9.49 2.86
CA ILE A 204 -16.11 -10.17 1.65
C ILE A 204 -14.90 -10.58 0.83
N GLY A 205 -14.87 -11.83 0.34
CA GLY A 205 -13.78 -12.29 -0.54
C GLY A 205 -13.74 -11.47 -1.83
N GLN A 206 -12.56 -11.19 -2.36
CA GLN A 206 -12.39 -10.35 -3.56
C GLN A 206 -13.07 -10.89 -4.82
N ARG A 207 -13.43 -12.18 -4.83
CA ARG A 207 -14.15 -12.84 -5.96
C ARG A 207 -15.67 -12.96 -5.72
N ASP A 208 -16.17 -12.38 -4.65
CA ASP A 208 -17.59 -12.45 -4.29
C ASP A 208 -18.34 -11.26 -4.89
N ASP A 209 -19.46 -11.55 -5.58
CA ASP A 209 -20.31 -10.54 -6.23
C ASP A 209 -20.87 -9.48 -5.27
N ARG A 210 -20.89 -9.80 -3.96
CA ARG A 210 -21.34 -8.86 -2.92
C ARG A 210 -20.39 -7.67 -2.69
N VAL A 211 -19.17 -7.70 -3.22
CA VAL A 211 -18.24 -6.55 -3.13
C VAL A 211 -18.87 -5.31 -3.77
N GLY A 212 -19.50 -5.45 -4.93
CA GLY A 212 -20.22 -4.35 -5.59
C GLY A 212 -21.38 -3.82 -4.76
N GLN A 213 -22.13 -4.69 -4.09
CA GLN A 213 -23.23 -4.29 -3.21
C GLN A 213 -22.73 -3.53 -1.97
N LEU A 214 -21.63 -3.98 -1.37
CA LEU A 214 -21.01 -3.31 -0.25
C LEU A 214 -20.54 -1.89 -0.64
N THR A 215 -19.83 -1.78 -1.75
CA THR A 215 -19.32 -0.47 -2.22
C THR A 215 -20.47 0.48 -2.51
N SER A 216 -21.54 0.03 -3.19
CA SER A 216 -22.73 0.83 -3.47
C SER A 216 -23.48 1.26 -2.20
N ALA A 217 -23.58 0.40 -1.19
CA ALA A 217 -24.19 0.75 0.09
C ALA A 217 -23.42 1.87 0.84
N LEU A 218 -22.10 1.96 0.60
CA LEU A 218 -21.23 2.98 1.18
C LEU A 218 -21.10 4.24 0.32
N GLU A 219 -21.73 4.32 -0.84
CA GLU A 219 -21.78 5.53 -1.69
C GLU A 219 -22.69 6.61 -1.05
N VAL A 220 -22.28 7.09 0.11
CA VAL A 220 -22.84 8.22 0.81
C VAL A 220 -21.82 9.35 0.75
N SER A 221 -22.23 10.55 0.36
CA SER A 221 -21.34 11.65 -0.04
C SER A 221 -20.24 12.02 0.96
N GLN A 222 -20.46 11.78 2.25
CA GLN A 222 -19.50 12.08 3.31
C GLN A 222 -18.63 10.87 3.72
N VAL A 223 -18.91 9.65 3.19
CA VAL A 223 -18.16 8.43 3.55
C VAL A 223 -16.93 8.27 2.66
N ARG A 224 -15.77 8.29 3.26
CA ARG A 224 -14.50 7.97 2.61
C ARG A 224 -14.15 6.50 2.85
N ARG A 225 -14.04 5.71 1.79
CA ARG A 225 -13.65 4.31 1.88
C ARG A 225 -12.14 4.19 2.06
N VAL A 226 -11.70 3.31 2.95
CA VAL A 226 -10.30 2.98 3.20
C VAL A 226 -10.11 1.49 2.95
N LEU A 227 -9.24 1.13 2.02
CA LEU A 227 -8.95 -0.27 1.74
C LEU A 227 -7.92 -0.81 2.72
N VAL A 228 -8.28 -1.86 3.46
CA VAL A 228 -7.32 -2.57 4.32
C VAL A 228 -6.70 -3.72 3.51
N MET A 229 -5.38 -3.69 3.39
CA MET A 229 -4.58 -4.70 2.68
C MET A 229 -3.73 -5.50 3.65
N ASN A 230 -3.67 -6.82 3.45
CA ASN A 230 -2.79 -7.71 4.19
C ASN A 230 -1.36 -7.64 3.61
N ALA A 231 -0.40 -7.14 4.39
CA ALA A 231 0.98 -7.02 3.96
C ALA A 231 1.67 -8.37 3.69
N ALA A 232 1.18 -9.46 4.31
CA ALA A 232 1.68 -10.81 4.10
C ALA A 232 1.05 -11.53 2.90
N ALA A 233 0.19 -10.87 2.12
CA ALA A 233 -0.46 -11.49 0.96
C ALA A 233 0.51 -11.62 -0.22
N GLN A 234 0.27 -12.63 -1.05
CA GLN A 234 1.01 -12.80 -2.30
C GLN A 234 0.73 -11.66 -3.29
N PRO A 235 1.68 -11.28 -4.15
CA PRO A 235 1.52 -10.17 -5.11
C PRO A 235 0.25 -10.28 -5.96
N GLY A 236 -0.06 -11.46 -6.51
CA GLY A 236 -1.27 -11.68 -7.30
C GLY A 236 -2.57 -11.46 -6.51
N SER A 237 -2.58 -11.83 -5.24
CA SER A 237 -3.74 -11.58 -4.36
C SER A 237 -3.91 -10.10 -4.04
N LEU A 238 -2.81 -9.35 -3.92
CA LEU A 238 -2.87 -7.89 -3.75
C LEU A 238 -3.51 -7.22 -4.97
N GLU A 239 -3.10 -7.61 -6.19
CA GLU A 239 -3.68 -7.09 -7.43
C GLU A 239 -5.20 -7.39 -7.54
N GLU A 240 -5.62 -8.62 -7.23
CA GLU A 240 -7.04 -8.96 -7.21
C GLU A 240 -7.84 -8.10 -6.22
N VAL A 241 -7.31 -7.89 -5.02
CA VAL A 241 -7.94 -7.06 -3.99
C VAL A 241 -8.06 -5.61 -4.45
N LEU A 242 -6.99 -5.04 -5.02
CA LEU A 242 -7.00 -3.67 -5.54
C LEU A 242 -8.06 -3.46 -6.62
N GLY A 243 -8.17 -4.43 -7.55
CA GLY A 243 -9.18 -4.40 -8.61
C GLY A 243 -10.59 -4.56 -8.07
N ALA A 244 -10.83 -5.59 -7.26
CA ALA A 244 -12.16 -5.95 -6.78
C ALA A 244 -12.80 -4.86 -5.90
N PHE A 245 -12.00 -4.22 -5.03
CA PHE A 245 -12.50 -3.18 -4.12
C PHE A 245 -12.44 -1.76 -4.69
N GLY A 246 -12.06 -1.59 -5.96
CA GLY A 246 -11.97 -0.28 -6.60
C GLY A 246 -11.01 0.65 -5.83
N ALA A 247 -9.78 0.20 -5.61
CA ALA A 247 -8.83 0.88 -4.74
C ALA A 247 -8.57 2.34 -5.12
N ARG A 248 -8.65 2.69 -6.41
CA ARG A 248 -8.47 4.06 -6.92
C ARG A 248 -9.55 5.03 -6.47
N ASP A 249 -10.74 4.51 -6.14
CA ASP A 249 -11.88 5.30 -5.67
C ASP A 249 -11.95 5.35 -4.14
N THR A 250 -10.88 4.95 -3.46
CA THR A 250 -10.76 5.01 -2.01
C THR A 250 -9.94 6.22 -1.57
N ALA A 251 -10.05 6.60 -0.30
CA ALA A 251 -9.19 7.63 0.29
C ALA A 251 -7.72 7.19 0.39
N GLY A 252 -7.47 5.89 0.31
CA GLY A 252 -6.16 5.28 0.36
C GLY A 252 -6.19 3.90 1.02
N VAL A 253 -5.01 3.40 1.32
CA VAL A 253 -4.76 2.06 1.82
C VAL A 253 -4.25 2.11 3.26
N LEU A 254 -4.67 1.14 4.06
CA LEU A 254 -4.09 0.83 5.36
C LEU A 254 -3.46 -0.57 5.27
N LEU A 255 -2.18 -0.69 5.56
CA LEU A 255 -1.52 -2.00 5.62
C LEU A 255 -1.75 -2.64 6.99
N SER A 256 -2.16 -3.88 6.98
CA SER A 256 -2.29 -4.71 8.18
C SER A 256 -1.32 -5.88 8.14
N LYS A 257 -1.06 -6.50 9.29
CA LYS A 257 -0.24 -7.71 9.42
C LYS A 257 1.17 -7.54 8.87
N VAL A 258 1.75 -6.37 9.08
CA VAL A 258 3.12 -6.07 8.65
C VAL A 258 4.13 -6.97 9.38
N ASP A 259 3.83 -7.36 10.61
CA ASP A 259 4.58 -8.32 11.44
C ASP A 259 4.57 -9.76 10.89
N GLU A 260 3.53 -10.13 10.10
CA GLU A 260 3.42 -11.44 9.46
C GLU A 260 4.09 -11.47 8.07
N ALA A 261 4.44 -10.31 7.51
CA ALA A 261 4.99 -10.22 6.16
C ALA A 261 6.47 -10.63 6.11
N VAL A 262 6.81 -11.47 5.14
CA VAL A 262 8.21 -11.85 4.86
C VAL A 262 8.98 -10.67 4.27
N GLY A 263 8.30 -9.76 3.57
CA GLY A 263 8.84 -8.51 3.02
C GLY A 263 7.72 -7.63 2.51
N LEU A 264 7.96 -6.32 2.44
CA LEU A 264 6.96 -5.32 2.05
C LEU A 264 7.06 -4.89 0.59
N GLY A 265 8.03 -5.41 -0.17
CA GLY A 265 8.28 -4.95 -1.55
C GLY A 265 7.03 -5.02 -2.43
N ALA A 266 6.29 -6.13 -2.41
CA ALA A 266 5.06 -6.28 -3.19
C ALA A 266 3.98 -5.24 -2.84
N CYS A 267 3.85 -4.89 -1.56
CA CYS A 267 2.90 -3.87 -1.12
C CYS A 267 3.32 -2.47 -1.58
N LEU A 268 4.59 -2.11 -1.36
CA LEU A 268 5.11 -0.80 -1.76
C LEU A 268 5.10 -0.64 -3.28
N ASP A 269 5.44 -1.70 -4.01
CA ASP A 269 5.32 -1.78 -5.46
C ASP A 269 3.88 -1.50 -5.93
N ALA A 270 2.91 -2.18 -5.33
CA ALA A 270 1.50 -1.98 -5.66
C ALA A 270 1.03 -0.54 -5.37
N LEU A 271 1.40 0.03 -4.21
CA LEU A 271 1.08 1.42 -3.86
C LEU A 271 1.62 2.41 -4.89
N VAL A 272 2.88 2.26 -5.31
CA VAL A 272 3.51 3.13 -6.31
C VAL A 272 2.85 2.97 -7.67
N ARG A 273 2.69 1.74 -8.17
CA ARG A 273 2.12 1.47 -9.50
C ARG A 273 0.67 1.91 -9.64
N HIS A 274 -0.14 1.69 -8.61
CA HIS A 274 -1.56 2.09 -8.61
C HIS A 274 -1.80 3.51 -8.10
N ARG A 275 -0.75 4.23 -7.66
CA ARG A 275 -0.81 5.59 -7.10
C ARG A 275 -1.77 5.67 -5.91
N LEU A 276 -1.65 4.71 -4.99
CA LEU A 276 -2.53 4.60 -3.83
C LEU A 276 -1.88 5.21 -2.59
N PRO A 277 -2.47 6.24 -1.98
CA PRO A 277 -1.97 6.80 -0.75
C PRO A 277 -1.97 5.77 0.38
N LEU A 278 -0.87 5.71 1.14
CA LEU A 278 -0.81 4.95 2.37
C LEU A 278 -1.25 5.82 3.54
N LEU A 279 -2.21 5.35 4.33
CA LEU A 279 -2.82 6.12 5.43
C LEU A 279 -2.29 5.74 6.81
N GLY A 280 -1.64 4.58 6.91
CA GLY A 280 -1.09 4.01 8.13
C GLY A 280 -0.81 2.52 7.98
N TYR A 281 -0.21 1.92 8.99
CA TYR A 281 0.04 0.49 9.01
C TYR A 281 -0.09 -0.11 10.42
N ALA A 282 -0.33 -1.42 10.48
CA ALA A 282 -0.40 -2.19 11.72
C ALA A 282 0.57 -3.37 11.66
N ASP A 283 1.41 -3.50 12.69
CA ASP A 283 2.51 -4.47 12.78
C ASP A 283 2.42 -5.37 14.04
N GLY A 284 1.21 -5.72 14.45
CA GLY A 284 0.98 -6.63 15.56
C GLY A 284 -0.46 -6.65 16.04
N GLN A 285 -0.69 -7.21 17.24
CA GLN A 285 -2.04 -7.46 17.76
C GLN A 285 -2.47 -6.53 18.90
N ARG A 286 -1.55 -5.76 19.46
CA ARG A 286 -1.86 -4.85 20.58
C ARG A 286 -2.63 -3.63 20.11
N VAL A 287 -3.58 -3.20 20.94
CA VAL A 287 -4.44 -2.05 20.71
C VAL A 287 -4.22 -1.05 21.83
N PRO A 288 -3.77 0.16 21.54
CA PRO A 288 -3.51 0.78 20.22
C PRO A 288 -2.07 0.65 19.69
N GLU A 289 -1.12 0.12 20.45
CA GLU A 289 0.32 0.28 20.29
C GLU A 289 0.86 -0.15 18.94
N ASP A 290 0.27 -1.18 18.33
CA ASP A 290 0.73 -1.72 17.04
C ASP A 290 -0.02 -1.10 15.85
N TYR A 291 -0.33 0.22 15.95
CA TYR A 291 -0.81 1.04 14.84
C TYR A 291 0.08 2.27 14.70
N HIS A 292 0.54 2.53 13.50
CA HIS A 292 1.53 3.56 13.22
C HIS A 292 1.08 4.50 12.11
N ALA A 293 1.41 5.77 12.28
CA ALA A 293 1.43 6.73 11.19
C ALA A 293 2.47 6.33 10.13
N VAL A 294 2.33 6.86 8.94
CA VAL A 294 3.21 6.49 7.81
C VAL A 294 4.63 6.99 8.05
N ASN A 295 5.58 6.06 8.08
CA ASN A 295 7.01 6.33 8.05
C ASN A 295 7.62 5.61 6.84
N PHE A 296 7.78 6.31 5.73
CA PHE A 296 8.30 5.72 4.50
C PHE A 296 9.73 5.21 4.63
N GLY A 297 10.58 5.87 5.43
CA GLY A 297 11.93 5.41 5.69
C GLY A 297 11.95 4.01 6.27
N ARG A 298 11.20 3.81 7.37
CA ARG A 298 11.05 2.50 8.03
C ARG A 298 10.44 1.43 7.09
N LEU A 299 9.41 1.79 6.34
CA LEU A 299 8.75 0.84 5.42
C LEU A 299 9.66 0.43 4.27
N VAL A 300 10.43 1.37 3.72
CA VAL A 300 11.41 1.08 2.66
C VAL A 300 12.57 0.23 3.20
N GLU A 301 13.05 0.50 4.42
CA GLU A 301 14.05 -0.35 5.08
C GLU A 301 13.54 -1.79 5.24
N MET A 302 12.31 -1.96 5.75
CA MET A 302 11.68 -3.29 5.88
C MET A 302 11.48 -3.97 4.52
N ALA A 303 11.16 -3.21 3.47
CA ALA A 303 10.97 -3.75 2.11
C ALA A 303 12.27 -4.18 1.45
N LEU A 304 13.40 -3.51 1.77
CA LEU A 304 14.72 -3.78 1.20
C LEU A 304 15.59 -4.68 2.11
N ASP A 305 15.03 -5.21 3.21
CA ASP A 305 15.79 -6.06 4.12
C ASP A 305 16.23 -7.36 3.42
N ARG A 306 17.55 -7.44 3.23
CA ARG A 306 18.20 -8.57 2.57
C ARG A 306 18.18 -9.87 3.36
N GLN A 307 17.88 -9.84 4.65
CA GLN A 307 17.79 -11.07 5.45
C GLN A 307 16.77 -12.03 4.85
N THR A 308 15.71 -11.50 4.25
CA THR A 308 14.69 -12.29 3.55
C THR A 308 15.29 -13.04 2.35
N VAL A 309 16.07 -12.37 1.51
CA VAL A 309 16.67 -12.97 0.30
C VAL A 309 17.76 -14.00 0.68
N THR A 310 18.57 -13.68 1.68
CA THR A 310 19.62 -14.59 2.16
C THR A 310 19.08 -15.78 2.94
N ARG A 311 17.96 -15.61 3.65
CA ARG A 311 17.31 -16.67 4.43
C ARG A 311 16.63 -17.73 3.55
N PHE A 312 16.25 -17.35 2.34
CA PHE A 312 15.58 -18.24 1.38
C PHE A 312 16.27 -18.18 -0.01
N PRO A 313 17.46 -18.80 -0.15
CA PRO A 313 18.22 -18.77 -1.43
C PRO A 313 17.44 -19.33 -2.62
N ALA A 314 16.44 -20.21 -2.37
CA ALA A 314 15.56 -20.75 -3.41
C ALA A 314 14.69 -19.66 -4.08
N LEU A 315 14.57 -18.46 -3.52
CA LEU A 315 13.87 -17.33 -4.12
C LEU A 315 14.80 -16.49 -5.03
N SER A 316 16.11 -16.79 -5.08
CA SER A 316 17.03 -16.10 -5.97
C SER A 316 16.92 -16.63 -7.40
N MET A 317 16.65 -15.73 -8.34
CA MET A 317 16.58 -16.08 -9.77
C MET A 317 17.98 -16.27 -10.36
N THR A 318 18.14 -17.29 -11.20
CA THR A 318 19.33 -17.50 -12.03
C THR A 318 19.37 -16.49 -13.20
N ASP A 319 20.55 -16.33 -13.84
CA ASP A 319 20.69 -15.46 -15.01
C ASP A 319 19.77 -15.85 -16.17
N ASN A 320 19.52 -17.16 -16.35
CA ASN A 320 18.64 -17.66 -17.39
C ASN A 320 17.17 -17.32 -17.10
N GLU A 321 16.73 -17.45 -15.84
CA GLU A 321 15.37 -17.07 -15.43
C GLU A 321 15.16 -15.56 -15.57
N LEU A 322 16.13 -14.75 -15.18
CA LEU A 322 16.09 -13.30 -15.37
C LEU A 322 16.04 -12.92 -16.85
N ARG A 323 16.83 -13.59 -17.70
CA ARG A 323 16.79 -13.37 -19.15
C ARG A 323 15.40 -13.64 -19.70
N ASN A 324 14.82 -14.81 -19.39
CA ASN A 324 13.47 -15.19 -19.86
C ASN A 324 12.40 -14.22 -19.40
N LEU A 325 12.55 -13.66 -18.18
CA LEU A 325 11.60 -12.69 -17.63
C LEU A 325 11.59 -11.36 -18.38
N PHE A 326 12.76 -10.88 -18.83
CA PHE A 326 12.90 -9.54 -19.42
C PHE A 326 13.01 -9.51 -20.96
N GLU A 327 13.49 -10.56 -21.59
CA GLU A 327 13.65 -10.62 -23.06
C GLU A 327 12.56 -11.44 -23.75
N GLY A 328 11.78 -12.20 -23.00
CA GLY A 328 10.76 -13.11 -23.52
C GLY A 328 11.39 -14.35 -24.17
N SER A 329 10.71 -15.48 -24.03
CA SER A 329 11.00 -16.62 -24.89
C SER A 329 10.38 -16.30 -26.26
N HIS A 330 11.20 -15.94 -27.24
CA HIS A 330 10.77 -16.05 -28.62
C HIS A 330 10.59 -17.56 -28.92
N VAL A 331 9.38 -18.08 -28.66
CA VAL A 331 8.92 -19.38 -29.16
C VAL A 331 7.86 -19.11 -30.21
#